data_81726f3787cdb29db074fd8b9d61e59c
#
_entry.id   81726f3787cdb29db074fd8b9d61e59c
#
_cell.length_a   1.000
_cell.length_b   1.000
_cell.length_c   1.000
_cell.angle_alpha   90.00
_cell.angle_beta   90.00
_cell.angle_gamma   90.00
#
_symmetry.space_group_name_H-M   'P 1'
#
loop_
_entity.id
_entity.type
_entity.pdbx_description
1 polymer ?
#
loop_
_entity_poly.entity_id
_entity_poly.type
_entity_poly.pdbx_seq_one_letter_code
_entity_poly.pdbx_strand_id
1 'polypeptide(L)'
;TVAVGGIPLNYTTTGITFNDFIYDLLHPYVKPTITVSVSPTTVVYEQGYTIPKLTFTANAKKGSKSITQIAINKNDAVVELSNFDEGYTGNPNLYHSVNNVKTPIKIYAYATDGDNRVNSNTINISFINPIYIGIVDSDKPTQTQIKAMTKRVVNPSNQSYDFTMLNKRMCISVPSNWTIKTIVDQNGFDITNSFTTINVNITCLDGVTRAYKTYISNVNTQNNFTVKFNI
;
A
#
# COMPACT_ATOMS: atom_id res chain seq x y z
N THR A 1 -14.24 28.02 -19.03
CA THR A 1 -15.51 27.53 -19.60
C THR A 1 -15.72 26.10 -19.13
N VAL A 2 -16.85 25.80 -18.57
CA VAL A 2 -17.21 24.48 -18.02
C VAL A 2 -18.19 23.83 -19.00
N ALA A 3 -18.07 22.48 -19.19
CA ALA A 3 -19.06 21.71 -19.95
C ALA A 3 -20.44 21.85 -19.29
N VAL A 4 -21.49 21.98 -20.09
CA VAL A 4 -22.86 22.15 -19.60
C VAL A 4 -23.70 20.93 -20.03
N GLY A 5 -24.26 20.24 -19.05
CA GLY A 5 -25.00 19.00 -19.31
C GLY A 5 -24.10 17.91 -19.90
N GLY A 6 -24.57 17.22 -20.95
CA GLY A 6 -23.81 16.23 -21.69
C GLY A 6 -22.86 16.79 -22.75
N ILE A 7 -22.75 18.09 -22.89
CA ILE A 7 -22.00 18.75 -23.97
C ILE A 7 -20.57 19.02 -23.50
N PRO A 8 -19.55 18.41 -24.12
CA PRO A 8 -18.14 18.64 -23.79
C PRO A 8 -17.68 20.04 -24.19
N LEU A 9 -16.58 20.53 -23.59
CA LEU A 9 -15.85 21.67 -24.12
C LEU A 9 -15.45 21.41 -25.58
N ASN A 10 -15.61 22.39 -26.44
CA ASN A 10 -15.37 22.30 -27.89
C ASN A 10 -16.33 21.40 -28.67
N TYR A 11 -17.56 21.23 -28.17
CA TYR A 11 -18.60 20.53 -28.93
C TYR A 11 -18.87 21.21 -30.28
N THR A 12 -18.81 20.43 -31.35
CA THR A 12 -19.06 20.92 -32.71
C THR A 12 -20.49 20.57 -33.12
N THR A 13 -21.29 21.55 -33.47
CA THR A 13 -22.67 21.34 -33.93
C THR A 13 -22.76 21.10 -35.45
N THR A 14 -21.65 21.16 -36.17
CA THR A 14 -21.62 20.93 -37.63
C THR A 14 -21.92 19.46 -37.92
N GLY A 15 -22.99 19.19 -38.68
CA GLY A 15 -23.35 17.86 -39.11
C GLY A 15 -24.23 17.05 -38.13
N ILE A 16 -24.66 17.65 -37.01
CA ILE A 16 -25.61 17.03 -36.08
C ILE A 16 -26.99 17.67 -36.21
N THR A 17 -28.05 16.87 -35.93
CA THR A 17 -29.41 17.40 -35.87
C THR A 17 -29.69 18.05 -34.53
N PHE A 18 -30.75 18.88 -34.47
CA PHE A 18 -31.21 19.45 -33.19
C PHE A 18 -31.59 18.36 -32.17
N ASN A 19 -32.17 17.23 -32.66
CA ASN A 19 -32.50 16.12 -31.78
C ASN A 19 -31.27 15.45 -31.18
N ASP A 20 -30.19 15.27 -31.96
CA ASP A 20 -28.93 14.73 -31.47
C ASP A 20 -28.33 15.67 -30.41
N PHE A 21 -28.36 16.98 -30.65
CA PHE A 21 -27.90 17.98 -29.69
C PHE A 21 -28.68 17.92 -28.37
N ILE A 22 -30.03 17.84 -28.43
CA ILE A 22 -30.84 17.69 -27.21
C ILE A 22 -30.59 16.34 -26.53
N TYR A 23 -30.40 15.27 -27.29
CA TYR A 23 -30.08 13.96 -26.75
C TYR A 23 -28.75 14.01 -25.98
N ASP A 24 -27.68 14.54 -26.55
CA ASP A 24 -26.37 14.67 -25.91
C ASP A 24 -26.41 15.56 -24.68
N LEU A 25 -27.22 16.63 -24.72
CA LEU A 25 -27.42 17.52 -23.57
C LEU A 25 -28.08 16.79 -22.39
N LEU A 26 -29.07 15.93 -22.66
CA LEU A 26 -29.83 15.20 -21.64
C LEU A 26 -29.15 13.90 -21.19
N HIS A 27 -28.27 13.33 -22.02
CA HIS A 27 -27.58 12.08 -21.80
C HIS A 27 -26.05 12.28 -21.79
N PRO A 28 -25.50 12.91 -20.73
CA PRO A 28 -24.07 13.16 -20.65
C PRO A 28 -23.26 11.87 -20.78
N TYR A 29 -22.19 11.90 -21.57
CA TYR A 29 -21.31 10.78 -21.72
C TYR A 29 -20.68 10.40 -20.38
N VAL A 30 -20.86 9.13 -20.00
CA VAL A 30 -20.27 8.53 -18.80
C VAL A 30 -19.11 7.63 -19.22
N LYS A 31 -17.90 7.91 -18.71
CA LYS A 31 -16.72 7.09 -18.95
C LYS A 31 -16.86 5.71 -18.30
N PRO A 32 -16.20 4.67 -18.84
CA PRO A 32 -16.09 3.40 -18.12
C PRO A 32 -15.37 3.60 -16.78
N THR A 33 -15.55 2.66 -15.88
CA THR A 33 -14.78 2.61 -14.63
C THR A 33 -14.03 1.29 -14.54
N ILE A 34 -12.91 1.29 -13.82
CA ILE A 34 -12.13 0.08 -13.57
C ILE A 34 -11.50 0.12 -12.18
N THR A 35 -11.45 -1.02 -11.53
CA THR A 35 -10.75 -1.24 -10.26
C THR A 35 -9.84 -2.44 -10.37
N VAL A 36 -8.74 -2.44 -9.62
CA VAL A 36 -7.90 -3.62 -9.44
C VAL A 36 -7.83 -4.00 -7.96
N SER A 37 -7.89 -5.29 -7.69
CA SER A 37 -7.75 -5.88 -6.36
C SER A 37 -6.68 -6.97 -6.37
N VAL A 38 -6.21 -7.38 -5.19
CA VAL A 38 -5.20 -8.43 -5.02
C VAL A 38 -5.62 -9.44 -3.95
N SER A 39 -5.31 -10.69 -4.18
CA SER A 39 -5.46 -11.77 -3.21
C SER A 39 -4.15 -12.54 -3.07
N PRO A 40 -3.62 -12.73 -1.84
CA PRO A 40 -4.10 -12.16 -0.57
C PRO A 40 -3.99 -10.63 -0.54
N THR A 41 -4.77 -9.98 0.33
CA THR A 41 -4.86 -8.50 0.42
C THR A 41 -3.65 -7.82 1.06
N THR A 42 -2.75 -8.59 1.68
CA THR A 42 -1.48 -8.08 2.20
C THR A 42 -0.63 -7.52 1.06
N VAL A 43 -0.14 -6.30 1.22
CA VAL A 43 0.67 -5.60 0.21
C VAL A 43 2.07 -5.25 0.70
N VAL A 44 2.35 -5.44 1.99
CA VAL A 44 3.67 -5.20 2.60
C VAL A 44 4.18 -6.50 3.21
N TYR A 45 5.35 -6.94 2.78
CA TYR A 45 5.98 -8.19 3.20
C TYR A 45 7.38 -7.94 3.76
N GLU A 46 7.87 -8.89 4.55
CA GLU A 46 9.25 -8.85 5.04
C GLU A 46 10.24 -9.10 3.89
N GLN A 47 11.31 -8.31 3.87
CA GLN A 47 12.42 -8.53 2.95
C GLN A 47 13.00 -9.95 3.11
N GLY A 48 13.06 -10.69 2.02
CA GLY A 48 13.47 -12.11 2.01
C GLY A 48 12.30 -13.11 2.05
N TYR A 49 11.07 -12.63 2.31
CA TYR A 49 9.90 -13.50 2.20
C TYR A 49 9.59 -13.81 0.73
N THR A 50 9.18 -15.05 0.45
CA THR A 50 8.69 -15.45 -0.87
C THR A 50 7.17 -15.58 -0.80
N ILE A 51 6.45 -14.76 -1.55
CA ILE A 51 4.99 -14.86 -1.65
C ILE A 51 4.69 -15.99 -2.62
N PRO A 52 4.02 -17.08 -2.19
CA PRO A 52 3.80 -18.25 -3.05
C PRO A 52 3.01 -17.91 -4.31
N LYS A 53 1.94 -17.13 -4.15
CA LYS A 53 1.07 -16.70 -5.25
C LYS A 53 0.38 -15.38 -4.90
N LEU A 54 0.32 -14.47 -5.87
CA LEU A 54 -0.57 -13.31 -5.88
C LEU A 54 -1.50 -13.43 -7.08
N THR A 55 -2.78 -13.19 -6.88
CA THR A 55 -3.77 -13.08 -7.96
C THR A 55 -4.33 -11.66 -7.97
N PHE A 56 -4.19 -11.00 -9.09
CA PHE A 56 -4.77 -9.68 -9.35
C PHE A 56 -6.04 -9.84 -10.16
N THR A 57 -7.07 -9.10 -9.78
CA THR A 57 -8.36 -9.09 -10.49
C THR A 57 -8.70 -7.67 -10.87
N ALA A 58 -8.82 -7.40 -12.16
CA ALA A 58 -9.33 -6.15 -12.69
C ALA A 58 -10.82 -6.32 -13.00
N ASN A 59 -11.65 -5.40 -12.50
CA ASN A 59 -13.10 -5.38 -12.73
C ASN A 59 -13.45 -4.07 -13.42
N ALA A 60 -13.97 -4.14 -14.63
CA ALA A 60 -14.40 -2.98 -15.38
C ALA A 60 -15.92 -2.91 -15.47
N LYS A 61 -16.46 -1.69 -15.46
CA LYS A 61 -17.89 -1.42 -15.73
C LYS A 61 -17.97 -0.46 -16.89
N LYS A 62 -18.86 -0.78 -17.84
CA LYS A 62 -19.14 0.13 -18.95
C LYS A 62 -19.78 1.42 -18.46
N GLY A 63 -19.53 2.48 -19.19
CA GLY A 63 -20.25 3.74 -19.11
C GLY A 63 -21.34 3.83 -20.19
N SER A 64 -21.37 4.93 -20.91
CA SER A 64 -22.29 5.14 -22.03
C SER A 64 -21.97 4.27 -23.23
N LYS A 65 -20.70 3.91 -23.44
CA LYS A 65 -20.25 3.03 -24.53
C LYS A 65 -19.76 1.69 -24.00
N SER A 66 -19.76 0.69 -24.88
CA SER A 66 -19.23 -0.65 -24.63
C SER A 66 -17.72 -0.60 -24.37
N ILE A 67 -17.23 -1.48 -23.47
CA ILE A 67 -15.80 -1.65 -23.27
C ILE A 67 -15.22 -2.40 -24.47
N THR A 68 -14.22 -1.82 -25.10
CA THR A 68 -13.52 -2.44 -26.24
C THR A 68 -12.25 -3.17 -25.81
N GLN A 69 -11.65 -2.77 -24.69
CA GLN A 69 -10.43 -3.40 -24.19
C GLN A 69 -10.28 -3.23 -22.68
N ILE A 70 -9.69 -4.24 -22.03
CA ILE A 70 -9.21 -4.20 -20.64
C ILE A 70 -7.82 -4.80 -20.58
N ALA A 71 -6.93 -4.21 -19.77
CA ALA A 71 -5.59 -4.75 -19.58
C ALA A 71 -5.11 -4.60 -18.12
N ILE A 72 -4.24 -5.52 -17.71
CA ILE A 72 -3.47 -5.42 -16.47
C ILE A 72 -2.01 -5.11 -16.81
N ASN A 73 -1.45 -4.13 -16.11
CA ASN A 73 -0.04 -3.73 -16.23
C ASN A 73 0.71 -4.11 -14.96
N LYS A 74 1.89 -4.73 -15.13
CA LYS A 74 2.84 -5.03 -14.07
C LYS A 74 4.14 -4.29 -14.37
N ASN A 75 4.57 -3.40 -13.45
CA ASN A 75 5.77 -2.57 -13.61
C ASN A 75 5.77 -1.84 -14.96
N ASP A 76 4.62 -1.25 -15.29
CA ASP A 76 4.36 -0.46 -16.51
C ASP A 76 4.36 -1.27 -17.84
N ALA A 77 4.48 -2.59 -17.78
CA ALA A 77 4.32 -3.48 -18.93
C ALA A 77 2.95 -4.18 -18.88
N VAL A 78 2.28 -4.27 -20.02
CA VAL A 78 1.04 -5.06 -20.15
C VAL A 78 1.38 -6.55 -19.98
N VAL A 79 0.70 -7.21 -19.05
CA VAL A 79 0.88 -8.64 -18.75
C VAL A 79 -0.35 -9.48 -19.08
N GLU A 80 -1.52 -8.86 -19.10
CA GLU A 80 -2.78 -9.46 -19.54
C GLU A 80 -3.56 -8.44 -20.36
N LEU A 81 -4.22 -8.90 -21.42
CA LEU A 81 -5.00 -8.08 -22.33
C LEU A 81 -6.20 -8.86 -22.86
N SER A 82 -7.37 -8.25 -22.82
CA SER A 82 -8.58 -8.74 -23.49
C SER A 82 -9.21 -7.66 -24.33
N ASN A 83 -9.55 -7.99 -25.58
CA ASN A 83 -10.30 -7.15 -26.48
C ASN A 83 -11.75 -7.70 -26.57
N PHE A 84 -12.68 -6.82 -26.82
CA PHE A 84 -14.11 -7.13 -26.95
C PHE A 84 -14.65 -6.56 -28.25
N ASP A 85 -15.53 -7.29 -28.88
CA ASP A 85 -16.18 -6.88 -30.12
C ASP A 85 -17.08 -5.66 -29.91
N GLU A 86 -17.31 -4.93 -30.97
CA GLU A 86 -18.26 -3.82 -30.98
C GLU A 86 -19.65 -4.33 -30.52
N GLY A 87 -20.28 -3.59 -29.59
CA GLY A 87 -21.58 -3.98 -29.03
C GLY A 87 -21.50 -4.90 -27.79
N TYR A 88 -20.31 -5.24 -27.29
CA TYR A 88 -20.18 -5.97 -26.02
C TYR A 88 -20.85 -5.21 -24.86
N THR A 89 -21.86 -5.81 -24.23
CA THR A 89 -22.67 -5.14 -23.19
C THR A 89 -22.27 -5.52 -21.76
N GLY A 90 -21.33 -6.45 -21.59
CA GLY A 90 -20.93 -6.97 -20.29
C GLY A 90 -20.02 -6.04 -19.48
N ASN A 91 -19.78 -6.45 -18.24
CA ASN A 91 -18.76 -5.85 -17.36
C ASN A 91 -17.62 -6.87 -17.20
N PRO A 92 -16.52 -6.73 -17.96
CA PRO A 92 -15.50 -7.76 -18.02
C PRO A 92 -14.61 -7.76 -16.80
N ASN A 93 -14.12 -8.96 -16.45
CA ASN A 93 -13.07 -9.18 -15.46
C ASN A 93 -11.85 -9.75 -16.15
N LEU A 94 -10.67 -9.36 -15.67
CA LEU A 94 -9.39 -9.90 -16.14
C LEU A 94 -8.55 -10.32 -14.92
N TYR A 95 -7.87 -11.44 -15.04
CA TYR A 95 -7.08 -12.04 -13.96
C TYR A 95 -5.63 -12.18 -14.37
N HIS A 96 -4.73 -11.89 -13.45
CA HIS A 96 -3.30 -12.16 -13.60
C HIS A 96 -2.74 -12.78 -12.33
N SER A 97 -1.99 -13.86 -12.43
CA SER A 97 -1.34 -14.51 -11.29
C SER A 97 0.17 -14.49 -11.42
N VAL A 98 0.85 -14.16 -10.31
CA VAL A 98 2.30 -14.18 -10.22
C VAL A 98 2.69 -15.11 -9.07
N ASN A 99 3.55 -16.09 -9.36
CA ASN A 99 4.04 -17.05 -8.37
C ASN A 99 5.45 -16.68 -7.88
N ASN A 100 5.80 -17.12 -6.67
CA ASN A 100 7.13 -16.99 -6.07
C ASN A 100 7.67 -15.55 -6.10
N VAL A 101 6.82 -14.59 -5.71
CA VAL A 101 7.17 -13.16 -5.72
C VAL A 101 8.16 -12.85 -4.60
N LYS A 102 9.30 -12.25 -4.95
CA LYS A 102 10.39 -11.88 -4.03
C LYS A 102 10.81 -10.41 -4.14
N THR A 103 10.28 -9.71 -5.13
CA THR A 103 10.64 -8.32 -5.42
C THR A 103 9.40 -7.44 -5.50
N PRO A 104 9.52 -6.13 -5.27
CA PRO A 104 8.41 -5.20 -5.39
C PRO A 104 7.70 -5.28 -6.74
N ILE A 105 6.39 -5.17 -6.73
CA ILE A 105 5.53 -5.17 -7.92
C ILE A 105 4.58 -3.98 -7.83
N LYS A 106 4.49 -3.22 -8.91
CA LYS A 106 3.46 -2.20 -9.15
C LYS A 106 2.44 -2.77 -10.13
N ILE A 107 1.17 -2.80 -9.75
CA ILE A 107 0.06 -3.28 -10.60
C ILE A 107 -0.99 -2.20 -10.72
N TYR A 108 -1.47 -1.99 -11.93
CA TYR A 108 -2.69 -1.24 -12.23
C TYR A 108 -3.35 -1.82 -13.48
N ALA A 109 -4.60 -1.49 -13.70
CA ALA A 109 -5.34 -1.90 -14.88
C ALA A 109 -5.87 -0.69 -15.64
N TYR A 110 -6.26 -0.88 -16.90
CA TYR A 110 -7.02 0.10 -17.64
C TYR A 110 -8.17 -0.54 -18.40
N ALA A 111 -9.21 0.24 -18.65
CA ALA A 111 -10.27 -0.07 -19.59
C ALA A 111 -10.42 1.05 -20.61
N THR A 112 -10.85 0.72 -21.84
CA THR A 112 -11.18 1.70 -22.86
C THR A 112 -12.50 1.32 -23.54
N ASP A 113 -13.24 2.31 -23.98
CA ASP A 113 -14.45 2.18 -24.79
C ASP A 113 -14.20 2.59 -26.25
N GLY A 114 -12.95 2.66 -26.65
CA GLY A 114 -12.50 3.13 -27.97
C GLY A 114 -12.13 4.60 -27.99
N ASP A 115 -12.90 5.46 -27.32
CA ASP A 115 -12.63 6.91 -27.29
C ASP A 115 -11.83 7.33 -26.05
N ASN A 116 -12.09 6.67 -24.92
CA ASN A 116 -11.50 7.05 -23.64
C ASN A 116 -10.86 5.85 -22.95
N ARG A 117 -9.65 6.09 -22.44
CA ARG A 117 -8.94 5.18 -21.55
C ARG A 117 -9.06 5.66 -20.11
N VAL A 118 -9.42 4.75 -19.21
CA VAL A 118 -9.49 5.00 -17.76
C VAL A 118 -8.57 4.02 -17.04
N ASN A 119 -7.76 4.52 -16.12
CA ASN A 119 -6.91 3.68 -15.28
C ASN A 119 -7.58 3.39 -13.93
N SER A 120 -7.28 2.23 -13.36
CA SER A 120 -7.69 1.83 -12.01
C SER A 120 -6.86 2.53 -10.93
N ASN A 121 -7.16 2.24 -9.67
CA ASN A 121 -6.22 2.38 -8.57
C ASN A 121 -4.93 1.58 -8.86
N THR A 122 -3.82 1.98 -8.22
CA THR A 122 -2.54 1.26 -8.28
C THR A 122 -2.34 0.45 -6.99
N ILE A 123 -1.91 -0.80 -7.11
CA ILE A 123 -1.49 -1.64 -6.00
C ILE A 123 0.03 -1.77 -6.06
N ASN A 124 0.70 -1.45 -4.94
CA ASN A 124 2.14 -1.61 -4.78
C ASN A 124 2.42 -2.71 -3.77
N ILE A 125 2.97 -3.83 -4.22
CA ILE A 125 3.52 -4.86 -3.35
C ILE A 125 4.94 -4.44 -2.98
N SER A 126 5.22 -4.34 -1.70
CA SER A 126 6.51 -3.89 -1.18
C SER A 126 7.12 -4.90 -0.22
N PHE A 127 8.45 -4.88 -0.12
CA PHE A 127 9.22 -5.69 0.81
C PHE A 127 10.06 -4.75 1.67
N ILE A 128 9.92 -4.86 2.98
CA ILE A 128 10.58 -3.99 3.95
C ILE A 128 11.25 -4.81 5.05
N ASN A 129 12.24 -4.23 5.69
CA ASN A 129 12.81 -4.82 6.90
C ASN A 129 11.85 -4.58 8.07
N PRO A 130 11.62 -5.58 8.94
CA PRO A 130 10.68 -5.46 10.05
C PRO A 130 11.19 -4.48 11.12
N ILE A 131 10.27 -3.99 11.91
CA ILE A 131 10.56 -3.37 13.19
C ILE A 131 10.30 -4.37 14.31
N TYR A 132 11.03 -4.24 15.42
CA TYR A 132 10.89 -5.09 16.60
C TYR A 132 10.54 -4.22 17.79
N ILE A 133 9.52 -4.63 18.55
CA ILE A 133 9.03 -3.86 19.68
C ILE A 133 8.68 -4.78 20.81
N GLY A 134 9.11 -4.44 22.00
CA GLY A 134 8.86 -5.24 23.18
C GLY A 134 9.67 -4.76 24.37
N ILE A 135 9.93 -5.68 25.26
CA ILE A 135 10.63 -5.44 26.52
C ILE A 135 11.92 -6.22 26.57
N VAL A 136 12.92 -5.65 27.22
CA VAL A 136 14.25 -6.26 27.42
C VAL A 136 14.70 -6.07 28.88
N ASP A 137 15.57 -6.95 29.34
CA ASP A 137 16.15 -6.87 30.69
C ASP A 137 17.45 -6.04 30.72
N SER A 138 18.03 -5.76 29.55
CA SER A 138 19.36 -5.12 29.42
C SER A 138 19.25 -3.78 28.72
N ASP A 139 20.15 -2.87 29.06
CA ASP A 139 20.41 -1.62 28.34
C ASP A 139 21.22 -1.83 27.04
N LYS A 140 21.71 -3.05 26.81
CA LYS A 140 22.44 -3.48 25.61
C LYS A 140 21.91 -4.82 25.10
N PRO A 141 20.66 -4.86 24.58
CA PRO A 141 20.07 -6.11 24.12
C PRO A 141 20.83 -6.67 22.92
N THR A 142 20.98 -7.99 22.92
CA THR A 142 21.55 -8.72 21.79
C THR A 142 20.55 -8.85 20.65
N GLN A 143 21.02 -9.19 19.43
CA GLN A 143 20.11 -9.45 18.32
C GLN A 143 19.08 -10.57 18.65
N THR A 144 19.47 -11.57 19.44
CA THR A 144 18.56 -12.67 19.84
C THR A 144 17.41 -12.15 20.70
N GLN A 145 17.71 -11.26 21.66
CA GLN A 145 16.68 -10.64 22.50
C GLN A 145 15.76 -9.75 21.67
N ILE A 146 16.31 -8.97 20.73
CA ILE A 146 15.51 -8.12 19.83
C ILE A 146 14.62 -8.97 18.93
N LYS A 147 15.14 -10.03 18.32
CA LYS A 147 14.36 -10.92 17.45
C LYS A 147 13.26 -11.73 18.19
N ALA A 148 13.39 -11.87 19.51
CA ALA A 148 12.35 -12.48 20.35
C ALA A 148 11.18 -11.55 20.67
N MET A 149 11.33 -10.23 20.44
CA MET A 149 10.24 -9.26 20.61
C MET A 149 9.20 -9.37 19.50
N THR A 150 8.10 -8.64 19.63
CA THR A 150 7.06 -8.57 18.59
C THR A 150 7.64 -7.99 17.30
N LYS A 151 7.65 -8.79 16.25
CA LYS A 151 8.05 -8.40 14.92
C LYS A 151 6.86 -7.80 14.16
N ARG A 152 7.04 -6.65 13.52
CA ARG A 152 6.04 -6.03 12.65
C ARG A 152 6.63 -5.64 11.30
N VAL A 153 5.93 -6.02 10.24
CA VAL A 153 6.24 -5.70 8.85
C VAL A 153 5.23 -4.66 8.39
N VAL A 154 5.41 -3.43 8.80
CA VAL A 154 4.49 -2.31 8.55
C VAL A 154 5.27 -1.04 8.23
N ASN A 155 4.62 -0.10 7.55
CA ASN A 155 5.16 1.26 7.46
C ASN A 155 5.24 1.84 8.88
N PRO A 156 6.40 2.29 9.32
CA PRO A 156 6.64 2.65 10.72
C PRO A 156 6.02 3.98 11.17
N SER A 157 5.47 4.78 10.27
CA SER A 157 4.88 6.08 10.62
C SER A 157 3.62 5.91 11.48
N ASN A 158 3.48 6.72 12.53
CA ASN A 158 2.31 6.79 13.41
C ASN A 158 1.92 5.46 14.07
N GLN A 159 2.89 4.65 14.51
CA GLN A 159 2.63 3.40 15.19
C GLN A 159 2.39 3.62 16.69
N SER A 160 1.40 2.92 17.24
CA SER A 160 1.08 2.89 18.68
C SER A 160 1.28 1.48 19.22
N TYR A 161 1.83 1.37 20.43
CA TYR A 161 2.14 0.10 21.06
C TYR A 161 1.84 0.12 22.55
N ASP A 162 1.22 -0.99 23.01
CA ASP A 162 0.98 -1.25 24.41
C ASP A 162 2.08 -2.17 24.93
N PHE A 163 2.80 -1.70 25.93
CA PHE A 163 3.78 -2.49 26.66
C PHE A 163 3.17 -2.99 27.95
N THR A 164 3.08 -4.31 28.10
CA THR A 164 2.77 -4.94 29.38
C THR A 164 4.09 -5.19 30.10
N MET A 165 4.32 -4.49 31.21
CA MET A 165 5.65 -4.41 31.80
C MET A 165 5.64 -4.86 33.26
N LEU A 166 6.65 -5.66 33.58
CA LEU A 166 7.01 -6.00 34.96
C LEU A 166 8.52 -5.79 35.10
N ASN A 167 8.91 -4.60 35.58
CA ASN A 167 10.28 -4.26 35.92
C ASN A 167 11.30 -4.48 34.77
N LYS A 168 10.90 -4.12 33.54
CA LYS A 168 11.71 -4.25 32.32
C LYS A 168 11.81 -2.94 31.56
N ARG A 169 12.72 -2.86 30.59
CA ARG A 169 12.90 -1.70 29.72
C ARG A 169 12.08 -1.84 28.46
N MET A 170 11.45 -0.75 28.02
CA MET A 170 10.87 -0.66 26.69
C MET A 170 11.98 -0.70 25.66
N CYS A 171 11.76 -1.41 24.57
CA CYS A 171 12.72 -1.52 23.49
C CYS A 171 12.01 -1.43 22.13
N ILE A 172 12.47 -0.51 21.28
CA ILE A 172 11.98 -0.32 19.91
C ILE A 172 13.20 -0.38 19.00
N SER A 173 13.25 -1.31 18.07
CA SER A 173 14.36 -1.48 17.14
C SER A 173 13.87 -1.32 15.71
N VAL A 174 14.44 -0.35 14.99
CA VAL A 174 14.08 0.01 13.61
C VAL A 174 15.29 -0.09 12.68
N PRO A 175 15.15 -0.41 11.39
CA PRO A 175 16.24 -0.35 10.43
C PRO A 175 16.98 1.00 10.48
N SER A 176 18.30 1.00 10.35
CA SER A 176 19.14 2.20 10.58
C SER A 176 18.87 3.37 9.63
N ASN A 177 18.24 3.11 8.48
CA ASN A 177 17.79 4.15 7.55
C ASN A 177 16.53 4.89 8.05
N TRP A 178 15.90 4.43 9.12
CA TRP A 178 14.79 5.09 9.80
C TRP A 178 15.27 5.71 11.11
N THR A 179 14.67 6.83 11.47
CA THR A 179 14.97 7.51 12.73
C THR A 179 13.65 7.89 13.39
N ILE A 180 13.46 7.42 14.62
CA ILE A 180 12.33 7.85 15.44
C ILE A 180 12.56 9.31 15.83
N LYS A 181 11.65 10.18 15.44
CA LYS A 181 11.69 11.62 15.74
C LYS A 181 11.11 11.92 17.11
N THR A 182 9.99 11.28 17.42
CA THR A 182 9.29 11.47 18.69
C THR A 182 8.73 10.15 19.21
N ILE A 183 8.82 9.97 20.53
CA ILE A 183 8.14 8.93 21.29
C ILE A 183 7.27 9.65 22.32
N VAL A 184 5.96 9.48 22.22
CA VAL A 184 4.99 10.07 23.15
C VAL A 184 4.30 9.00 23.98
N ASP A 185 4.00 9.34 25.21
CA ASP A 185 3.25 8.46 26.12
C ASP A 185 1.74 8.49 25.84
N GLN A 186 0.97 7.71 26.61
CA GLN A 186 -0.48 7.65 26.52
C GLN A 186 -1.19 8.98 26.81
N ASN A 187 -0.53 9.92 27.47
CA ASN A 187 -1.05 11.26 27.80
C ASN A 187 -0.64 12.30 26.75
N GLY A 188 0.16 11.90 25.75
CA GLY A 188 0.67 12.77 24.68
C GLY A 188 1.96 13.52 25.04
N PHE A 189 2.62 13.23 26.15
CA PHE A 189 3.90 13.83 26.52
C PHE A 189 5.05 13.23 25.72
N ASP A 190 5.93 14.07 25.22
CA ASP A 190 7.18 13.63 24.54
C ASP A 190 8.15 13.07 25.59
N ILE A 191 8.43 11.78 25.46
CA ILE A 191 9.36 11.03 26.29
C ILE A 191 10.59 10.53 25.52
N THR A 192 10.86 11.08 24.36
CA THR A 192 11.98 10.66 23.49
C THR A 192 13.33 10.69 24.24
N ASN A 193 13.55 11.71 25.07
CA ASN A 193 14.77 11.84 25.90
C ASN A 193 14.87 10.79 27.02
N SER A 194 13.83 10.03 27.29
CA SER A 194 13.84 8.91 28.23
C SER A 194 14.36 7.62 27.60
N PHE A 195 14.84 7.68 26.36
CA PHE A 195 15.39 6.54 25.63
C PHE A 195 16.86 6.79 25.26
N THR A 196 17.68 5.78 25.47
CA THR A 196 19.04 5.72 24.93
C THR A 196 18.99 4.97 23.59
N THR A 197 19.78 5.42 22.61
CA THR A 197 19.87 4.79 21.29
C THR A 197 21.18 4.06 21.15
N ILE A 198 21.14 2.80 20.73
CA ILE A 198 22.31 2.00 20.35
C ILE A 198 22.13 1.42 18.95
N ASN A 199 23.25 1.06 18.32
CA ASN A 199 23.21 0.30 17.05
C ASN A 199 23.39 -1.19 17.34
N VAL A 200 22.51 -2.01 16.74
CA VAL A 200 22.58 -3.47 16.82
C VAL A 200 22.50 -4.05 15.42
N ASN A 201 23.39 -4.98 15.10
CA ASN A 201 23.35 -5.68 13.82
C ASN A 201 22.37 -6.87 13.93
N ILE A 202 21.42 -6.94 13.00
CA ILE A 202 20.38 -7.99 12.97
C ILE A 202 20.45 -8.73 11.64
N THR A 203 20.58 -10.04 11.68
CA THR A 203 20.48 -10.90 10.50
C THR A 203 19.00 -11.08 10.17
N CYS A 204 18.56 -10.54 9.02
CA CYS A 204 17.21 -10.53 8.53
C CYS A 204 16.81 -11.87 7.87
N LEU A 205 15.55 -11.98 7.43
CA LEU A 205 15.01 -13.21 6.82
C LEU A 205 15.73 -13.61 5.52
N ASP A 206 16.24 -12.63 4.77
CA ASP A 206 17.04 -12.86 3.56
C ASP A 206 18.50 -13.29 3.84
N GLY A 207 18.87 -13.51 5.10
CA GLY A 207 20.23 -13.87 5.52
C GLY A 207 21.20 -12.68 5.57
N VAL A 208 20.78 -11.48 5.20
CA VAL A 208 21.64 -10.29 5.20
C VAL A 208 21.61 -9.64 6.57
N THR A 209 22.80 -9.35 7.10
CA THR A 209 22.94 -8.62 8.36
C THR A 209 22.86 -7.12 8.11
N ARG A 210 21.96 -6.45 8.82
CA ARG A 210 21.69 -5.00 8.70
C ARG A 210 21.81 -4.31 10.04
N ALA A 211 22.27 -3.07 10.00
CA ALA A 211 22.29 -2.23 11.18
C ALA A 211 20.87 -1.75 11.53
N TYR A 212 20.56 -1.78 12.82
CA TYR A 212 19.33 -1.28 13.41
C TYR A 212 19.63 -0.23 14.46
N LYS A 213 18.86 0.84 14.52
CA LYS A 213 18.81 1.77 15.64
C LYS A 213 17.84 1.22 16.67
N THR A 214 18.31 0.98 17.87
CA THR A 214 17.55 0.40 18.96
C THR A 214 17.42 1.42 20.08
N TYR A 215 16.17 1.82 20.35
CA TYR A 215 15.80 2.77 21.39
C TYR A 215 15.37 1.99 22.62
N ILE A 216 16.00 2.26 23.75
CA ILE A 216 15.81 1.52 25.00
C ILE A 216 15.51 2.53 26.10
N SER A 217 14.43 2.32 26.88
CA SER A 217 14.12 3.21 27.99
C SER A 217 15.24 3.20 29.05
N ASN A 218 15.57 4.38 29.54
CA ASN A 218 16.68 4.56 30.50
C ASN A 218 16.40 3.90 31.85
N VAL A 219 15.12 3.70 32.16
CA VAL A 219 14.67 3.09 33.42
C VAL A 219 13.76 1.91 33.15
N ASN A 220 13.67 0.99 34.12
CA ASN A 220 12.65 -0.03 34.15
C ASN A 220 11.32 0.62 34.50
N THR A 221 10.27 0.29 33.76
CA THR A 221 8.92 0.71 34.13
C THR A 221 8.20 -0.44 34.82
N GLN A 222 7.30 -0.10 35.76
CA GLN A 222 6.61 -1.09 36.59
C GLN A 222 5.13 -1.24 36.25
N ASN A 223 4.62 -0.41 35.31
CA ASN A 223 3.21 -0.37 34.92
C ASN A 223 3.06 -0.62 33.44
N ASN A 224 1.87 -1.04 33.01
CA ASN A 224 1.50 -1.05 31.61
C ASN A 224 1.59 0.36 31.04
N PHE A 225 2.15 0.46 29.83
CA PHE A 225 2.47 1.74 29.23
C PHE A 225 2.19 1.70 27.73
N THR A 226 1.46 2.67 27.22
CA THR A 226 1.24 2.82 25.78
C THR A 226 2.15 3.91 25.25
N VAL A 227 2.89 3.63 24.20
CA VAL A 227 3.67 4.65 23.50
C VAL A 227 3.27 4.73 22.04
N LYS A 228 3.33 5.93 21.50
CA LYS A 228 3.21 6.20 20.07
C LYS A 228 4.52 6.81 19.58
N PHE A 229 5.04 6.32 18.46
CA PHE A 229 6.25 6.87 17.86
C PHE A 229 6.06 7.22 16.39
N ASN A 230 6.78 8.26 15.96
CA ASN A 230 6.82 8.76 14.59
C ASN A 230 8.25 8.67 14.05
N ILE A 231 8.38 8.33 12.78
CA ILE A 231 9.64 8.24 12.03
C ILE A 231 9.71 9.37 11.01
#